data_ffa4df1e5a4bb67506212c402aa011e2
#
_entry.id   ffa4df1e5a4bb67506212c402aa011e2
#
_cell.length_a   1.000
_cell.length_b   1.000
_cell.length_c   1.000
_cell.angle_alpha   90.00
_cell.angle_beta   90.00
_cell.angle_gamma   90.00
#
_symmetry.space_group_name_H-M   'P 1'
#
loop_
_entity.id
_entity.type
_entity.pdbx_description
1 polymer ?
#
loop_
_entity_poly.entity_id
_entity_poly.type
_entity_poly.pdbx_seq_one_letter_code
_entity_poly.pdbx_strand_id
1 'polypeptide(L)'
;MTLLLRLFAVLVVSFSALTSAAAATDPRQQGATLTTQFYEGHVDALWERMTPQMQAGLQSPQSLVALREQVLAGWGAETGLVSEKVEKVDGFDTYLRQARFARSPAIIQVLWAIDAEGRIGGFYIRPLQTAPPQAAASGFLDYQTRTRLQLPFDDEYFVFWGGRTVEQNYHAAHAGQRFALDLLVLRDGRSHRGDGLRNDDYYCFGRPILAPADGTVVEVIEGVADNVPGQMNAAQLTGNRVILDHGNEEYSVLAHLRQGSVRVAQGQVVRSGAHLGDCGNSGNSSEPHLHYQLQAGPVFGVGEALPAQFSGYVADGQPIARGEPVKGQRIRPARVPQAK
;
A
#
# COMPACT_ATOMS: atom_id res chain seq x y z
N MET A 1 -74.58 61.79 5.18
CA MET A 1 -74.15 60.66 4.36
C MET A 1 -72.67 60.48 4.63
N THR A 2 -72.34 59.63 5.64
CA THR A 2 -71.01 59.49 6.21
C THR A 2 -70.51 58.11 5.81
N LEU A 3 -69.39 58.09 5.08
CA LEU A 3 -68.74 56.85 4.60
C LEU A 3 -67.77 56.35 5.64
N LEU A 4 -68.05 55.19 6.19
CA LEU A 4 -67.10 54.48 7.16
C LEU A 4 -66.07 53.75 6.34
N LEU A 5 -64.80 54.16 6.51
CA LEU A 5 -63.61 53.47 6.03
C LEU A 5 -63.20 52.36 7.05
N ARG A 6 -63.32 51.09 6.67
CA ARG A 6 -62.80 49.98 7.48
C ARG A 6 -61.31 49.71 7.13
N LEU A 7 -60.40 49.95 8.12
CA LEU A 7 -59.01 49.53 8.02
C LEU A 7 -58.93 48.03 8.29
N PHE A 8 -58.44 47.26 7.32
CA PHE A 8 -57.98 45.87 7.55
C PHE A 8 -56.50 45.89 7.91
N ALA A 9 -56.15 45.53 9.15
CA ALA A 9 -54.78 45.30 9.55
C ALA A 9 -54.38 43.88 9.14
N VAL A 10 -53.42 43.75 8.21
CA VAL A 10 -52.82 42.48 7.84
C VAL A 10 -51.65 42.24 8.83
N LEU A 11 -51.82 41.26 9.68
CA LEU A 11 -50.75 40.80 10.60
C LEU A 11 -49.83 39.86 9.79
N VAL A 12 -48.64 40.36 9.39
CA VAL A 12 -47.57 39.51 8.79
C VAL A 12 -46.83 38.82 9.92
N VAL A 13 -47.15 37.54 10.11
CA VAL A 13 -46.34 36.67 11.02
C VAL A 13 -45.14 36.21 10.21
N SER A 14 -43.96 36.81 10.48
CA SER A 14 -42.70 36.38 9.95
C SER A 14 -42.25 35.10 10.72
N PHE A 15 -42.39 33.95 10.09
CA PHE A 15 -41.77 32.73 10.56
C PHE A 15 -40.27 32.81 10.27
N SER A 16 -39.44 33.17 11.26
CA SER A 16 -38.01 33.00 11.22
C SER A 16 -37.73 31.51 11.39
N ALA A 17 -37.41 30.83 10.29
CA ALA A 17 -36.85 29.48 10.36
C ALA A 17 -35.48 29.57 11.05
N LEU A 18 -35.44 29.22 12.31
CA LEU A 18 -34.19 28.92 13.00
C LEU A 18 -33.60 27.65 12.37
N THR A 19 -32.72 27.83 11.38
CA THR A 19 -31.81 26.78 10.98
C THR A 19 -30.85 26.56 12.15
N SER A 20 -31.14 25.52 12.94
CA SER A 20 -30.18 25.01 13.92
C SER A 20 -28.98 24.53 13.12
N ALA A 21 -27.94 25.33 13.05
CA ALA A 21 -26.62 24.84 12.69
C ALA A 21 -26.27 23.78 13.72
N ALA A 22 -26.27 22.50 13.33
CA ALA A 22 -25.76 21.45 14.18
C ALA A 22 -24.34 21.87 14.58
N ALA A 23 -24.09 22.06 15.87
CA ALA A 23 -22.77 22.39 16.39
C ALA A 23 -21.81 21.30 15.86
N ALA A 24 -20.75 21.73 15.17
CA ALA A 24 -19.71 20.81 14.72
C ALA A 24 -19.22 20.01 15.93
N THR A 25 -19.44 18.71 15.92
CA THR A 25 -19.04 17.83 17.03
C THR A 25 -17.52 17.88 17.15
N ASP A 26 -17.01 18.09 18.35
CA ASP A 26 -15.57 18.11 18.64
C ASP A 26 -14.91 16.84 18.07
N PRO A 27 -13.92 16.94 17.18
CA PRO A 27 -13.24 15.78 16.57
C PRO A 27 -12.65 14.81 17.60
N ARG A 28 -12.23 15.31 18.77
CA ARG A 28 -11.76 14.47 19.87
C ARG A 28 -12.90 13.61 20.42
N GLN A 29 -14.06 14.21 20.64
CA GLN A 29 -15.24 13.49 21.12
C GLN A 29 -15.72 12.46 20.07
N GLN A 30 -15.67 12.84 18.78
CA GLN A 30 -16.00 11.90 17.70
C GLN A 30 -15.06 10.70 17.70
N GLY A 31 -13.75 10.90 17.75
CA GLY A 31 -12.76 9.83 17.76
C GLY A 31 -12.88 8.92 18.99
N ALA A 32 -13.13 9.50 20.16
CA ALA A 32 -13.39 8.71 21.37
C ALA A 32 -14.65 7.86 21.26
N THR A 33 -15.73 8.42 20.68
CA THR A 33 -16.99 7.70 20.42
C THR A 33 -16.78 6.55 19.44
N LEU A 34 -16.08 6.77 18.33
CA LEU A 34 -15.76 5.73 17.33
C LEU A 34 -14.95 4.58 17.97
N THR A 35 -13.99 4.92 18.84
CA THR A 35 -13.19 3.93 19.57
C THR A 35 -14.07 3.08 20.49
N THR A 36 -14.97 3.70 21.23
CA THR A 36 -15.95 2.99 22.09
C THR A 36 -16.85 2.08 21.27
N GLN A 37 -17.42 2.58 20.17
CA GLN A 37 -18.25 1.79 19.27
C GLN A 37 -17.51 0.57 18.71
N PHE A 38 -16.23 0.74 18.35
CA PHE A 38 -15.41 -0.38 17.89
C PHE A 38 -15.22 -1.44 18.99
N TYR A 39 -14.90 -1.04 20.22
CA TYR A 39 -14.71 -1.99 21.30
C TYR A 39 -16.00 -2.69 21.72
N GLU A 40 -17.12 -1.99 21.67
CA GLU A 40 -18.45 -2.54 21.99
C GLU A 40 -19.02 -3.40 20.85
N GLY A 41 -18.45 -3.34 19.64
CA GLY A 41 -18.86 -4.14 18.50
C GLY A 41 -20.02 -3.54 17.69
N HIS A 42 -20.23 -2.23 17.76
CA HIS A 42 -21.21 -1.51 16.94
C HIS A 42 -20.73 -1.35 15.49
N VAL A 43 -20.41 -2.46 14.86
CA VAL A 43 -19.71 -2.53 13.57
C VAL A 43 -20.53 -1.93 12.44
N ASP A 44 -21.85 -2.17 12.42
CA ASP A 44 -22.72 -1.65 11.34
C ASP A 44 -22.75 -0.12 11.35
N ALA A 45 -22.85 0.50 12.54
CA ALA A 45 -22.81 1.96 12.68
C ALA A 45 -21.46 2.56 12.23
N LEU A 46 -20.35 1.87 12.48
CA LEU A 46 -19.03 2.28 11.98
C LEU A 46 -18.96 2.13 10.46
N TRP A 47 -19.46 1.03 9.92
CA TRP A 47 -19.45 0.74 8.49
C TRP A 47 -20.24 1.78 7.69
N GLU A 48 -21.43 2.15 8.15
CA GLU A 48 -22.27 3.17 7.51
C GLU A 48 -21.60 4.56 7.45
N ARG A 49 -20.71 4.83 8.41
CA ARG A 49 -19.96 6.08 8.46
C ARG A 49 -18.66 6.07 7.66
N MET A 50 -18.24 4.92 7.14
CA MET A 50 -17.01 4.84 6.34
C MET A 50 -17.18 5.43 4.95
N THR A 51 -16.11 6.06 4.46
CA THR A 51 -16.06 6.48 3.04
C THR A 51 -16.12 5.25 2.13
N PRO A 52 -16.58 5.40 0.87
CA PRO A 52 -16.58 4.31 -0.10
C PRO A 52 -15.20 3.64 -0.26
N GLN A 53 -14.11 4.42 -0.16
CA GLN A 53 -12.74 3.90 -0.21
C GLN A 53 -12.42 3.00 0.98
N MET A 54 -12.82 3.41 2.21
CA MET A 54 -12.64 2.57 3.39
C MET A 54 -13.47 1.30 3.32
N GLN A 55 -14.72 1.39 2.87
CA GLN A 55 -15.58 0.21 2.68
C GLN A 55 -15.00 -0.74 1.63
N ALA A 56 -14.49 -0.19 0.51
CA ALA A 56 -13.82 -0.99 -0.51
C ALA A 56 -12.56 -1.69 0.05
N GLY A 57 -11.74 -0.99 0.86
CA GLY A 57 -10.55 -1.56 1.48
C GLY A 57 -10.84 -2.66 2.49
N LEU A 58 -11.92 -2.55 3.25
CA LEU A 58 -12.33 -3.54 4.25
C LEU A 58 -13.19 -4.68 3.67
N GLN A 59 -13.78 -4.49 2.48
CA GLN A 59 -14.63 -5.43 1.73
C GLN A 59 -15.99 -5.71 2.36
N SER A 60 -16.08 -5.81 3.68
CA SER A 60 -17.35 -6.08 4.37
C SER A 60 -17.29 -5.64 5.85
N PRO A 61 -18.45 -5.43 6.50
CA PRO A 61 -18.52 -5.21 7.94
C PRO A 61 -17.85 -6.33 8.76
N GLN A 62 -17.87 -7.56 8.26
CA GLN A 62 -17.27 -8.73 8.92
C GLN A 62 -15.75 -8.59 9.10
N SER A 63 -15.07 -7.83 8.24
CA SER A 63 -13.64 -7.53 8.40
C SER A 63 -13.36 -6.71 9.66
N LEU A 64 -14.26 -5.80 10.03
CA LEU A 64 -14.18 -5.05 11.30
C LEU A 64 -14.47 -5.96 12.51
N VAL A 65 -15.42 -6.90 12.38
CA VAL A 65 -15.68 -7.90 13.41
C VAL A 65 -14.42 -8.73 13.65
N ALA A 66 -13.84 -9.28 12.58
CA ALA A 66 -12.64 -10.10 12.67
C ALA A 66 -11.44 -9.33 13.27
N LEU A 67 -11.25 -8.08 12.86
CA LEU A 67 -10.21 -7.21 13.44
C LEU A 67 -10.42 -6.98 14.92
N ARG A 68 -11.67 -6.68 15.35
CA ARG A 68 -12.01 -6.52 16.76
C ARG A 68 -11.73 -7.78 17.57
N GLU A 69 -12.12 -8.94 17.06
CA GLU A 69 -11.84 -10.23 17.70
C GLU A 69 -10.33 -10.48 17.84
N GLN A 70 -9.55 -10.20 16.82
CA GLN A 70 -8.07 -10.28 16.87
C GLN A 70 -7.48 -9.35 17.93
N VAL A 71 -7.95 -8.11 18.02
CA VAL A 71 -7.53 -7.14 19.04
C VAL A 71 -7.83 -7.67 20.43
N LEU A 72 -9.07 -8.11 20.67
CA LEU A 72 -9.49 -8.62 21.97
C LEU A 72 -8.79 -9.94 22.33
N ALA A 73 -8.57 -10.83 21.36
CA ALA A 73 -7.84 -12.08 21.57
C ALA A 73 -6.35 -11.86 21.81
N GLY A 74 -5.71 -10.94 21.08
CA GLY A 74 -4.27 -10.66 21.19
C GLY A 74 -3.90 -9.77 22.37
N TRP A 75 -4.59 -8.66 22.56
CA TRP A 75 -4.22 -7.64 23.54
C TRP A 75 -5.19 -7.52 24.72
N GLY A 76 -6.36 -8.09 24.66
CA GLY A 76 -7.41 -7.95 25.67
C GLY A 76 -8.15 -6.63 25.56
N ALA A 77 -8.89 -6.27 26.61
CA ALA A 77 -9.59 -4.99 26.71
C ALA A 77 -8.60 -3.84 27.00
N GLU A 78 -8.97 -2.64 26.59
CA GLU A 78 -8.32 -1.42 27.04
C GLU A 78 -8.47 -1.25 28.56
N THR A 79 -7.38 -0.94 29.24
CA THR A 79 -7.34 -0.79 30.70
C THR A 79 -7.05 0.63 31.15
N GLY A 80 -6.59 1.49 30.26
CA GLY A 80 -6.33 2.89 30.60
C GLY A 80 -5.81 3.74 29.44
N LEU A 81 -6.33 4.95 29.36
CA LEU A 81 -5.86 5.98 28.46
C LEU A 81 -4.47 6.46 28.86
N VAL A 82 -3.58 6.59 27.88
CA VAL A 82 -2.23 7.19 28.06
C VAL A 82 -2.23 8.61 27.52
N SER A 83 -2.70 8.80 26.28
CA SER A 83 -2.85 10.12 25.67
C SER A 83 -3.87 10.09 24.54
N GLU A 84 -4.40 11.26 24.22
CA GLU A 84 -5.18 11.47 23.01
C GLU A 84 -4.92 12.87 22.46
N LYS A 85 -4.92 12.97 21.13
CA LYS A 85 -4.77 14.23 20.40
C LYS A 85 -5.55 14.22 19.10
N VAL A 86 -5.81 15.41 18.57
CA VAL A 86 -6.35 15.59 17.22
C VAL A 86 -5.35 16.43 16.43
N GLU A 87 -5.08 16.01 15.22
CA GLU A 87 -4.24 16.72 14.25
C GLU A 87 -4.96 16.79 12.90
N LYS A 88 -4.72 17.86 12.13
CA LYS A 88 -5.22 17.94 10.77
C LYS A 88 -4.19 17.38 9.80
N VAL A 89 -4.54 16.31 9.11
CA VAL A 89 -3.64 15.63 8.17
C VAL A 89 -4.41 15.39 6.86
N ASP A 90 -3.91 15.91 5.75
CA ASP A 90 -4.47 15.73 4.40
C ASP A 90 -5.97 16.04 4.30
N GLY A 91 -6.42 17.06 5.06
CA GLY A 91 -7.83 17.50 5.09
C GLY A 91 -8.71 16.74 6.09
N PHE A 92 -8.22 15.69 6.72
CA PHE A 92 -8.92 14.94 7.76
C PHE A 92 -8.59 15.45 9.15
N ASP A 93 -9.58 15.43 10.04
CA ASP A 93 -9.36 15.53 11.48
C ASP A 93 -8.94 14.14 11.98
N THR A 94 -7.66 13.99 12.29
CA THR A 94 -7.04 12.72 12.67
C THR A 94 -6.96 12.64 14.20
N TYR A 95 -7.86 11.83 14.77
CA TYR A 95 -7.85 11.49 16.19
C TYR A 95 -6.87 10.35 16.45
N LEU A 96 -5.94 10.57 17.34
CA LEU A 96 -4.92 9.61 17.79
C LEU A 96 -5.11 9.35 19.28
N ARG A 97 -5.35 8.09 19.63
CA ARG A 97 -5.45 7.58 21.00
C ARG A 97 -4.32 6.60 21.29
N GLN A 98 -3.69 6.75 22.43
CA GLN A 98 -2.72 5.79 22.96
C GLN A 98 -3.25 5.23 24.26
N ALA A 99 -3.28 3.92 24.39
CA ALA A 99 -3.91 3.26 25.54
C ALA A 99 -3.14 1.98 25.95
N ARG A 100 -3.31 1.59 27.20
CA ARG A 100 -2.84 0.32 27.76
C ARG A 100 -3.91 -0.75 27.56
N PHE A 101 -3.49 -1.96 27.27
CA PHE A 101 -4.36 -3.11 27.11
C PHE A 101 -3.95 -4.23 28.07
N ALA A 102 -4.93 -5.02 28.52
CA ALA A 102 -4.76 -5.98 29.61
C ALA A 102 -3.68 -7.04 29.37
N ARG A 103 -3.44 -7.42 28.10
CA ARG A 103 -2.49 -8.47 27.72
C ARG A 103 -1.37 -7.98 26.80
N SER A 104 -1.24 -6.65 26.59
CA SER A 104 -0.17 -6.09 25.79
C SER A 104 0.84 -5.37 26.69
N PRO A 105 2.15 -5.68 26.61
CA PRO A 105 3.18 -4.88 27.25
C PRO A 105 3.41 -3.53 26.55
N ALA A 106 3.04 -3.43 25.26
CA ALA A 106 3.16 -2.21 24.48
C ALA A 106 1.92 -1.32 24.65
N ILE A 107 2.12 -0.03 24.54
CA ILE A 107 1.03 0.94 24.33
C ILE A 107 0.42 0.67 22.96
N ILE A 108 -0.89 0.60 22.88
CA ILE A 108 -1.62 0.44 21.62
C ILE A 108 -2.08 1.81 21.14
N GLN A 109 -1.86 2.09 19.87
CA GLN A 109 -2.30 3.30 19.20
C GLN A 109 -3.53 2.99 18.34
N VAL A 110 -4.57 3.82 18.51
CA VAL A 110 -5.79 3.83 17.68
C VAL A 110 -5.83 5.13 16.92
N LEU A 111 -6.08 5.09 15.63
CA LEU A 111 -6.26 6.26 14.79
C LEU A 111 -7.61 6.20 14.08
N TRP A 112 -8.30 7.34 14.07
CA TRP A 112 -9.46 7.63 13.24
C TRP A 112 -9.20 8.90 12.43
N ALA A 113 -9.24 8.80 11.10
CA ALA A 113 -9.23 9.96 10.21
C ALA A 113 -10.68 10.27 9.80
N ILE A 114 -11.15 11.47 10.13
CA ILE A 114 -12.56 11.88 9.99
C ILE A 114 -12.60 13.07 9.02
N ASP A 115 -13.39 12.97 7.95
CA ASP A 115 -13.53 14.07 6.98
C ASP A 115 -14.48 15.17 7.51
N ALA A 116 -14.63 16.24 6.73
CA ALA A 116 -15.45 17.39 7.11
C ALA A 116 -16.95 17.04 7.24
N GLU A 117 -17.41 15.99 6.59
CA GLU A 117 -18.76 15.44 6.67
C GLU A 117 -18.95 14.45 7.81
N GLY A 118 -17.89 14.18 8.59
CA GLY A 118 -17.91 13.25 9.72
C GLY A 118 -17.77 11.79 9.33
N ARG A 119 -17.39 11.48 8.07
CA ARG A 119 -17.17 10.11 7.60
C ARG A 119 -15.75 9.63 7.94
N ILE A 120 -15.62 8.33 8.12
CA ILE A 120 -14.36 7.68 8.44
C ILE A 120 -13.60 7.42 7.14
N GLY A 121 -12.51 8.17 6.91
CA GLY A 121 -11.59 8.02 5.78
C GLY A 121 -10.37 7.18 6.09
N GLY A 122 -10.11 6.87 7.37
CA GLY A 122 -8.99 6.04 7.78
C GLY A 122 -9.16 5.48 9.21
N PHE A 123 -8.69 4.26 9.42
CA PHE A 123 -8.69 3.59 10.73
C PHE A 123 -7.51 2.64 10.83
N TYR A 124 -6.83 2.66 11.96
CA TYR A 124 -5.96 1.57 12.37
C TYR A 124 -5.89 1.41 13.89
N ILE A 125 -5.54 0.20 14.32
CA ILE A 125 -5.21 -0.12 15.70
C ILE A 125 -3.95 -1.02 15.71
N ARG A 126 -2.90 -0.59 16.40
CA ARG A 126 -1.60 -1.28 16.39
C ARG A 126 -0.75 -0.90 17.61
N PRO A 127 0.28 -1.69 17.97
CA PRO A 127 1.26 -1.27 18.96
C PRO A 127 1.93 0.06 18.56
N LEU A 128 2.10 0.94 19.54
CA LEU A 128 2.85 2.18 19.36
C LEU A 128 4.31 1.83 19.05
N GLN A 129 4.77 2.27 17.91
CA GLN A 129 6.19 2.19 17.59
C GLN A 129 6.92 3.31 18.36
N THR A 130 7.67 2.94 19.40
CA THR A 130 8.41 3.89 20.25
C THR A 130 9.79 4.22 19.70
N ALA A 131 10.25 3.47 18.73
CA ALA A 131 11.46 3.76 17.98
C ALA A 131 11.15 3.75 16.47
N PRO A 132 11.79 4.60 15.68
CA PRO A 132 11.67 4.49 14.23
C PRO A 132 12.11 3.09 13.80
N PRO A 133 11.45 2.48 12.79
CA PRO A 133 11.87 1.20 12.27
C PRO A 133 13.32 1.32 11.81
N GLN A 134 14.13 0.34 12.16
CA GLN A 134 15.54 0.26 11.75
C GLN A 134 15.67 -0.78 10.64
N ALA A 135 16.63 -0.54 9.76
CA ALA A 135 16.97 -1.53 8.75
C ALA A 135 17.48 -2.81 9.41
N ALA A 136 16.97 -3.96 8.97
CA ALA A 136 17.40 -5.26 9.48
C ALA A 136 18.91 -5.44 9.28
N ALA A 137 19.58 -6.12 10.20
CA ALA A 137 20.97 -6.53 9.98
C ALA A 137 21.07 -7.41 8.74
N SER A 138 22.18 -7.34 8.01
CA SER A 138 22.43 -8.19 6.85
C SER A 138 23.93 -8.42 6.68
N GLY A 139 24.26 -9.66 6.32
CA GLY A 139 25.63 -10.05 5.93
C GLY A 139 25.99 -9.59 4.51
N PHE A 140 25.04 -9.02 3.74
CA PHE A 140 25.20 -8.73 2.32
C PHE A 140 25.29 -7.23 1.99
N LEU A 141 25.60 -6.38 2.98
CA LEU A 141 25.68 -4.93 2.72
C LEU A 141 26.72 -4.56 1.65
N ASP A 142 27.82 -5.29 1.58
CA ASP A 142 28.90 -5.07 0.62
C ASP A 142 28.87 -6.05 -0.57
N TYR A 143 27.77 -6.82 -0.68
CA TYR A 143 27.63 -7.81 -1.73
C TYR A 143 27.60 -7.16 -3.12
N GLN A 144 28.35 -7.74 -4.03
CA GLN A 144 28.33 -7.37 -5.43
C GLN A 144 27.57 -8.45 -6.22
N THR A 145 26.43 -8.10 -6.80
CA THR A 145 25.66 -9.02 -7.66
C THR A 145 26.56 -9.64 -8.71
N ARG A 146 26.61 -10.96 -8.83
CA ARG A 146 27.46 -11.68 -9.80
C ARG A 146 26.80 -11.76 -11.15
N THR A 147 25.48 -11.96 -11.16
CA THR A 147 24.68 -11.97 -12.36
C THR A 147 24.61 -10.60 -13.00
N ARG A 148 24.74 -10.50 -14.32
CA ARG A 148 24.53 -9.25 -15.04
C ARG A 148 23.03 -9.02 -15.24
N LEU A 149 22.40 -8.41 -14.26
CA LEU A 149 20.98 -8.08 -14.30
C LEU A 149 20.71 -6.91 -15.26
N GLN A 150 19.62 -7.03 -16.03
CA GLN A 150 18.96 -5.95 -16.78
C GLN A 150 17.69 -5.56 -16.05
N LEU A 151 17.16 -4.33 -16.29
CA LEU A 151 15.84 -3.97 -15.76
C LEU A 151 14.78 -4.95 -16.30
N PRO A 152 13.85 -5.44 -15.45
CA PRO A 152 12.86 -6.46 -15.81
C PRO A 152 11.67 -5.90 -16.61
N PHE A 153 11.88 -4.87 -17.43
CA PHE A 153 10.88 -4.20 -18.28
C PHE A 153 11.58 -3.41 -19.39
N ASP A 154 10.80 -2.96 -20.39
CA ASP A 154 11.29 -2.23 -21.57
C ASP A 154 10.88 -0.75 -21.62
N ASP A 155 10.17 -0.24 -20.62
CA ASP A 155 9.67 1.12 -20.52
C ASP A 155 10.26 1.85 -19.30
N GLU A 156 9.80 3.08 -19.03
CA GLU A 156 10.19 3.85 -17.85
C GLU A 156 9.33 3.47 -16.66
N TYR A 157 9.99 3.14 -15.54
CA TYR A 157 9.38 2.89 -14.25
C TYR A 157 9.89 3.87 -13.19
N PHE A 158 9.08 4.11 -12.19
CA PHE A 158 9.39 4.92 -11.02
C PHE A 158 9.67 4.02 -9.82
N VAL A 159 10.76 4.26 -9.12
CA VAL A 159 11.13 3.53 -7.90
C VAL A 159 10.34 4.12 -6.74
N PHE A 160 9.25 3.47 -6.36
CA PHE A 160 8.42 3.91 -5.24
C PHE A 160 9.05 3.53 -3.90
N TRP A 161 9.54 2.30 -3.79
CA TRP A 161 10.39 1.85 -2.70
C TRP A 161 11.67 1.21 -3.27
N GLY A 162 12.81 1.60 -2.71
CA GLY A 162 14.12 1.09 -3.11
C GLY A 162 15.21 1.87 -2.40
N GLY A 163 16.29 1.20 -2.07
CA GLY A 163 17.39 1.76 -1.31
C GLY A 163 17.65 0.97 -0.02
N ARG A 164 18.57 1.44 0.79
CA ARG A 164 19.15 0.70 1.90
C ARG A 164 18.69 1.14 3.29
N THR A 165 18.04 2.30 3.40
CA THR A 165 17.48 2.84 4.65
C THR A 165 15.96 2.64 4.68
N VAL A 166 15.35 2.66 5.85
CA VAL A 166 13.89 2.47 5.97
C VAL A 166 13.10 3.64 5.38
N GLU A 167 13.67 4.85 5.36
CA GLU A 167 13.06 6.02 4.72
C GLU A 167 12.99 5.88 3.19
N GLN A 168 13.99 5.23 2.61
CA GLN A 168 14.03 4.95 1.18
C GLN A 168 13.22 3.71 0.82
N ASN A 169 13.14 2.75 1.75
CA ASN A 169 12.62 1.43 1.48
C ASN A 169 12.11 0.77 2.77
N TYR A 170 10.78 0.72 2.97
CA TYR A 170 10.23 0.09 4.16
C TYR A 170 10.60 -1.41 4.27
N HIS A 171 10.86 -2.08 3.13
CA HIS A 171 11.34 -3.46 3.11
C HIS A 171 12.67 -3.63 3.84
N ALA A 172 13.47 -2.55 3.98
CA ALA A 172 14.74 -2.60 4.66
C ALA A 172 14.63 -3.03 6.13
N ALA A 173 13.44 -2.94 6.73
CA ALA A 173 13.18 -3.46 8.07
C ALA A 173 13.09 -5.00 8.13
N HIS A 174 13.05 -5.70 6.98
CA HIS A 174 12.86 -7.15 6.89
C HIS A 174 14.05 -7.79 6.15
N ALA A 175 14.80 -8.65 6.81
CA ALA A 175 16.02 -9.25 6.24
C ALA A 175 15.77 -9.95 4.89
N GLY A 176 14.66 -10.71 4.77
CA GLY A 176 14.28 -11.43 3.55
C GLY A 176 13.88 -10.55 2.37
N GLN A 177 13.63 -9.25 2.60
CA GLN A 177 13.22 -8.28 1.56
C GLN A 177 14.07 -7.00 1.58
N ARG A 178 15.16 -6.99 2.33
CA ARG A 178 15.93 -5.79 2.69
C ARG A 178 16.26 -4.87 1.52
N PHE A 179 16.48 -5.42 0.33
CA PHE A 179 16.88 -4.69 -0.87
C PHE A 179 15.83 -4.78 -1.99
N ALA A 180 14.59 -5.14 -1.65
CA ALA A 180 13.51 -5.21 -2.62
C ALA A 180 13.16 -3.84 -3.21
N LEU A 181 12.58 -3.86 -4.39
CA LEU A 181 12.10 -2.69 -5.12
C LEU A 181 10.61 -2.84 -5.39
N ASP A 182 9.83 -1.78 -5.13
CA ASP A 182 8.48 -1.63 -5.66
C ASP A 182 8.50 -0.57 -6.76
N LEU A 183 8.09 -0.99 -7.94
CA LEU A 183 8.28 -0.27 -9.19
C LEU A 183 6.93 0.04 -9.85
N LEU A 184 6.61 1.33 -9.97
CA LEU A 184 5.38 1.85 -10.56
C LEU A 184 5.63 2.41 -11.96
N VAL A 185 4.57 2.56 -12.73
CA VAL A 185 4.61 3.40 -13.93
C VAL A 185 3.86 4.68 -13.64
N LEU A 186 4.53 5.83 -13.77
CA LEU A 186 3.90 7.13 -13.53
C LEU A 186 3.76 7.94 -14.83
N ARG A 187 2.62 8.64 -14.97
CA ARG A 187 2.40 9.68 -15.97
C ARG A 187 1.90 10.93 -15.24
N ASP A 188 2.52 12.06 -15.49
CA ASP A 188 2.23 13.33 -14.83
C ASP A 188 2.19 13.22 -13.29
N GLY A 189 3.10 12.39 -12.73
CA GLY A 189 3.23 12.15 -11.29
C GLY A 189 2.18 11.23 -10.67
N ARG A 190 1.28 10.63 -11.47
CA ARG A 190 0.22 9.72 -11.01
C ARG A 190 0.47 8.30 -11.50
N SER A 191 0.12 7.31 -10.68
CA SER A 191 0.18 5.88 -11.05
C SER A 191 -1.01 5.41 -11.89
N HIS A 192 -2.10 6.20 -11.92
CA HIS A 192 -3.35 5.86 -12.61
C HIS A 192 -3.99 7.08 -13.28
N ARG A 193 -4.89 6.82 -14.21
CA ARG A 193 -5.86 7.78 -14.77
C ARG A 193 -7.18 7.68 -13.98
N GLY A 194 -7.99 8.73 -14.05
CA GLY A 194 -9.30 8.72 -13.40
C GLY A 194 -9.23 8.62 -11.88
N ASP A 195 -10.14 7.89 -11.29
CA ASP A 195 -10.29 7.72 -9.84
C ASP A 195 -9.43 6.58 -9.25
N GLY A 196 -8.82 5.74 -10.09
CA GLY A 196 -7.97 4.63 -9.64
C GLY A 196 -8.73 3.48 -8.95
N LEU A 197 -10.03 3.36 -9.14
CA LEU A 197 -10.84 2.31 -8.52
C LEU A 197 -10.75 0.96 -9.25
N ARG A 198 -10.14 0.93 -10.45
CA ARG A 198 -9.99 -0.26 -11.26
C ARG A 198 -8.53 -0.49 -11.62
N ASN A 199 -8.10 -1.74 -11.65
CA ASN A 199 -6.74 -2.08 -12.05
C ASN A 199 -6.38 -1.56 -13.45
N ASP A 200 -7.32 -1.59 -14.40
CA ASP A 200 -7.14 -1.06 -15.76
C ASP A 200 -6.89 0.45 -15.83
N ASP A 201 -7.10 1.19 -14.75
CA ASP A 201 -6.78 2.60 -14.68
C ASP A 201 -5.28 2.84 -14.43
N TYR A 202 -4.59 1.85 -13.87
CA TYR A 202 -3.18 1.95 -13.51
C TYR A 202 -2.26 1.69 -14.70
N TYR A 203 -1.25 2.55 -14.84
CA TYR A 203 -0.33 2.51 -15.98
C TYR A 203 0.61 1.30 -15.96
N CYS A 204 0.84 0.66 -14.82
CA CYS A 204 1.61 -0.58 -14.71
C CYS A 204 0.79 -1.80 -15.13
N PHE A 205 -0.51 -1.85 -14.83
CA PHE A 205 -1.34 -3.03 -15.02
C PHE A 205 -1.32 -3.55 -16.46
N GLY A 206 -1.00 -4.84 -16.61
CA GLY A 206 -0.90 -5.52 -17.91
C GLY A 206 0.36 -5.22 -18.71
N ARG A 207 1.34 -4.47 -18.14
CA ARG A 207 2.63 -4.28 -18.81
C ARG A 207 3.51 -5.51 -18.70
N PRO A 208 4.26 -5.85 -19.76
CA PRO A 208 5.16 -6.99 -19.76
C PRO A 208 6.22 -6.89 -18.67
N ILE A 209 6.40 -7.95 -17.93
CA ILE A 209 7.49 -8.16 -16.98
C ILE A 209 8.45 -9.19 -17.57
N LEU A 210 9.73 -8.82 -17.63
CA LEU A 210 10.74 -9.54 -18.39
C LEU A 210 11.77 -10.21 -17.47
N ALA A 211 12.38 -11.28 -17.92
CA ALA A 211 13.50 -11.91 -17.22
C ALA A 211 14.71 -10.96 -17.14
N PRO A 212 15.20 -10.63 -15.94
CA PRO A 212 16.31 -9.70 -15.78
C PRO A 212 17.66 -10.24 -16.25
N ALA A 213 17.79 -11.54 -16.36
CA ALA A 213 18.96 -12.26 -16.87
C ALA A 213 18.57 -13.66 -17.36
N ASP A 214 19.50 -14.37 -17.97
CA ASP A 214 19.36 -15.80 -18.24
C ASP A 214 19.14 -16.55 -16.93
N GLY A 215 18.34 -17.61 -16.94
CA GLY A 215 18.09 -18.40 -15.73
C GLY A 215 17.13 -19.56 -15.96
N THR A 216 16.91 -20.32 -14.90
CA THR A 216 15.94 -21.41 -14.86
C THR A 216 14.79 -21.01 -13.94
N VAL A 217 13.56 -21.20 -14.37
CA VAL A 217 12.37 -20.97 -13.54
C VAL A 217 12.32 -22.05 -12.45
N VAL A 218 12.48 -21.66 -11.19
CA VAL A 218 12.47 -22.60 -10.05
C VAL A 218 11.12 -22.61 -9.33
N GLU A 219 10.35 -21.54 -9.44
CA GLU A 219 8.99 -21.49 -8.88
C GLU A 219 8.07 -20.65 -9.76
N VAL A 220 6.83 -21.09 -9.87
CA VAL A 220 5.69 -20.33 -10.41
C VAL A 220 4.53 -20.47 -9.46
N ILE A 221 4.01 -19.33 -8.99
CA ILE A 221 2.69 -19.25 -8.33
C ILE A 221 1.78 -18.47 -9.27
N GLU A 222 0.61 -19.04 -9.55
CA GLU A 222 -0.40 -18.51 -10.46
C GLU A 222 -1.80 -18.76 -9.88
N GLY A 223 -2.79 -17.99 -10.33
CA GLY A 223 -4.20 -18.20 -9.96
C GLY A 223 -4.67 -17.34 -8.77
N VAL A 224 -3.79 -16.54 -8.15
CA VAL A 224 -4.18 -15.56 -7.16
C VAL A 224 -4.87 -14.40 -7.88
N ALA A 225 -6.11 -14.07 -7.49
CA ALA A 225 -6.87 -13.00 -8.11
C ALA A 225 -6.17 -11.63 -7.87
N ASP A 226 -6.25 -10.75 -8.89
CA ASP A 226 -5.87 -9.36 -8.70
C ASP A 226 -6.84 -8.68 -7.73
N ASN A 227 -6.30 -7.93 -6.78
CA ASN A 227 -7.07 -7.18 -5.81
C ASN A 227 -7.84 -6.03 -6.49
N VAL A 228 -8.91 -5.59 -5.87
CA VAL A 228 -9.44 -4.26 -6.14
C VAL A 228 -8.46 -3.24 -5.57
N PRO A 229 -8.07 -2.18 -6.31
CA PRO A 229 -7.14 -1.17 -5.78
C PRO A 229 -7.55 -0.66 -4.40
N GLY A 230 -6.57 -0.54 -3.50
CA GLY A 230 -6.77 -0.22 -2.09
C GLY A 230 -7.05 -1.42 -1.17
N GLN A 231 -7.37 -2.60 -1.72
CA GLN A 231 -7.56 -3.83 -0.97
C GLN A 231 -6.31 -4.70 -1.09
N MET A 232 -5.86 -5.29 0.02
CA MET A 232 -4.67 -6.14 0.03
C MET A 232 -5.01 -7.54 0.54
N ASN A 233 -4.43 -8.56 -0.08
CA ASN A 233 -4.54 -9.94 0.37
C ASN A 233 -3.29 -10.36 1.16
N ALA A 234 -3.26 -10.03 2.44
CA ALA A 234 -2.13 -10.32 3.31
C ALA A 234 -1.87 -11.84 3.53
N ALA A 235 -2.84 -12.71 3.23
CA ALA A 235 -2.65 -14.16 3.31
C ALA A 235 -1.79 -14.70 2.16
N GLN A 236 -1.62 -13.93 1.08
CA GLN A 236 -0.87 -14.29 -0.13
C GLN A 236 0.19 -13.21 -0.41
N LEU A 237 1.23 -13.10 0.45
CA LEU A 237 2.16 -11.97 0.46
C LEU A 237 2.64 -11.52 -0.93
N THR A 238 3.05 -12.44 -1.79
CA THR A 238 3.61 -12.11 -3.11
C THR A 238 2.60 -12.22 -4.26
N GLY A 239 1.40 -12.77 -4.00
CA GLY A 239 0.46 -13.06 -5.09
C GLY A 239 1.06 -13.99 -6.13
N ASN A 240 0.72 -13.77 -7.39
CA ASN A 240 1.32 -14.48 -8.52
C ASN A 240 2.77 -14.04 -8.68
N ARG A 241 3.67 -15.01 -8.83
CA ARG A 241 5.11 -14.74 -8.93
C ARG A 241 5.85 -15.77 -9.78
N VAL A 242 7.01 -15.34 -10.24
CA VAL A 242 8.03 -16.20 -10.85
C VAL A 242 9.33 -16.01 -10.09
N ILE A 243 10.02 -17.13 -9.77
CA ILE A 243 11.39 -17.12 -9.23
C ILE A 243 12.32 -17.72 -10.26
N LEU A 244 13.39 -16.99 -10.57
CA LEU A 244 14.45 -17.41 -11.50
C LEU A 244 15.73 -17.68 -10.75
N ASP A 245 16.32 -18.86 -10.96
CA ASP A 245 17.69 -19.19 -10.56
C ASP A 245 18.65 -18.73 -11.67
N HIS A 246 19.53 -17.81 -11.35
CA HIS A 246 20.56 -17.31 -12.26
C HIS A 246 21.91 -18.05 -12.10
N GLY A 247 21.97 -19.09 -11.23
CA GLY A 247 23.21 -19.62 -10.69
C GLY A 247 23.82 -18.67 -9.65
N ASN A 248 25.03 -18.96 -9.22
CA ASN A 248 25.77 -18.12 -8.23
C ASN A 248 25.06 -17.93 -6.88
N GLU A 249 24.03 -18.73 -6.54
CA GLU A 249 23.17 -18.55 -5.38
C GLU A 249 22.36 -17.22 -5.46
N GLU A 250 22.04 -16.78 -6.66
CA GLU A 250 21.28 -15.56 -6.94
C GLU A 250 19.93 -15.90 -7.60
N TYR A 251 18.86 -15.51 -6.91
CA TYR A 251 17.48 -15.78 -7.33
C TYR A 251 16.70 -14.49 -7.46
N SER A 252 16.15 -14.22 -8.64
CA SER A 252 15.22 -13.10 -8.85
C SER A 252 13.81 -13.50 -8.55
N VAL A 253 13.11 -12.74 -7.72
CA VAL A 253 11.66 -12.84 -7.49
C VAL A 253 10.98 -11.67 -8.18
N LEU A 254 9.98 -11.99 -9.02
CA LEU A 254 9.12 -11.03 -9.70
C LEU A 254 7.68 -11.34 -9.27
N ALA A 255 7.09 -10.44 -8.50
CA ALA A 255 5.86 -10.69 -7.76
C ALA A 255 4.75 -9.68 -8.09
N HIS A 256 3.55 -9.94 -7.55
CA HIS A 256 2.30 -9.24 -7.81
C HIS A 256 1.85 -9.29 -9.27
N LEU A 257 2.25 -10.34 -9.99
CA LEU A 257 1.90 -10.51 -11.38
C LEU A 257 0.37 -10.63 -11.54
N ARG A 258 -0.13 -10.23 -12.71
CA ARG A 258 -1.54 -10.31 -13.09
C ARG A 258 -1.99 -11.75 -13.15
N GLN A 259 -3.17 -12.04 -12.62
CA GLN A 259 -3.78 -13.36 -12.73
C GLN A 259 -3.91 -13.81 -14.18
N GLY A 260 -3.49 -15.04 -14.47
CA GLY A 260 -3.58 -15.65 -15.81
C GLY A 260 -2.56 -15.11 -16.81
N SER A 261 -1.56 -14.33 -16.36
CA SER A 261 -0.58 -13.72 -17.27
C SER A 261 0.76 -14.43 -17.33
N VAL A 262 1.06 -15.34 -16.40
CA VAL A 262 2.36 -16.03 -16.36
C VAL A 262 2.54 -16.90 -17.62
N ARG A 263 3.69 -16.75 -18.27
CA ARG A 263 4.00 -17.36 -19.58
C ARG A 263 5.06 -18.43 -19.53
N VAL A 264 5.54 -18.75 -18.35
CA VAL A 264 6.62 -19.71 -18.15
C VAL A 264 6.20 -20.78 -17.16
N ALA A 265 6.88 -21.91 -17.21
CA ALA A 265 6.64 -23.04 -16.31
C ALA A 265 7.89 -23.36 -15.49
N GLN A 266 7.69 -23.95 -14.31
CA GLN A 266 8.79 -24.46 -13.50
C GLN A 266 9.67 -25.43 -14.28
N GLY A 267 10.98 -25.29 -14.16
CA GLY A 267 11.99 -26.03 -14.91
C GLY A 267 12.34 -25.42 -16.28
N GLN A 268 11.60 -24.42 -16.77
CA GLN A 268 11.89 -23.78 -18.03
C GLN A 268 13.16 -22.91 -17.94
N VAL A 269 14.05 -23.05 -18.92
CA VAL A 269 15.18 -22.14 -19.11
C VAL A 269 14.73 -20.93 -19.90
N VAL A 270 15.01 -19.75 -19.40
CA VAL A 270 14.68 -18.46 -20.03
C VAL A 270 15.93 -17.65 -20.32
N ARG A 271 15.85 -16.80 -21.34
CA ARG A 271 16.88 -15.81 -21.66
C ARG A 271 16.52 -14.46 -21.10
N SER A 272 17.50 -13.64 -20.83
CA SER A 272 17.31 -12.23 -20.49
C SER A 272 16.36 -11.55 -21.48
N GLY A 273 15.37 -10.82 -20.99
CA GLY A 273 14.33 -10.17 -21.78
C GLY A 273 13.16 -11.09 -22.18
N ALA A 274 13.16 -12.37 -21.80
CA ALA A 274 12.01 -13.26 -22.02
C ALA A 274 10.79 -12.74 -21.22
N HIS A 275 9.60 -12.74 -21.84
CA HIS A 275 8.35 -12.31 -21.21
C HIS A 275 7.89 -13.35 -20.17
N LEU A 276 7.88 -12.99 -18.89
CA LEU A 276 7.54 -13.90 -17.79
C LEU A 276 6.04 -13.85 -17.43
N GLY A 277 5.44 -12.69 -17.53
CA GLY A 277 4.06 -12.37 -17.15
C GLY A 277 3.84 -10.88 -17.21
N ASP A 278 2.70 -10.42 -16.74
CA ASP A 278 2.33 -8.99 -16.79
C ASP A 278 2.25 -8.41 -15.38
N CYS A 279 2.54 -7.10 -15.24
CA CYS A 279 2.32 -6.34 -14.03
C CYS A 279 0.86 -6.46 -13.59
N GLY A 280 0.63 -6.81 -12.33
CA GLY A 280 -0.70 -7.00 -11.76
C GLY A 280 -0.82 -6.38 -10.37
N ASN A 281 -1.86 -6.81 -9.65
CA ASN A 281 -2.18 -6.34 -8.30
C ASN A 281 -2.56 -7.50 -7.37
N SER A 282 -1.95 -8.67 -7.56
CA SER A 282 -2.26 -9.84 -6.77
C SER A 282 -1.48 -9.89 -5.45
N GLY A 283 -2.06 -10.50 -4.41
CA GLY A 283 -1.39 -10.66 -3.13
C GLY A 283 -1.45 -9.44 -2.21
N ASN A 284 -0.40 -9.21 -1.42
CA ASN A 284 -0.33 -8.07 -0.49
C ASN A 284 0.09 -6.79 -1.21
N SER A 285 -0.71 -6.39 -2.19
CA SER A 285 -0.50 -5.24 -3.06
C SER A 285 -1.73 -4.33 -3.03
N SER A 286 -1.53 -3.04 -2.80
CA SER A 286 -2.61 -2.02 -2.75
C SER A 286 -2.92 -1.41 -4.11
N GLU A 287 -1.96 -1.45 -5.04
CA GLU A 287 -2.11 -0.95 -6.41
C GLU A 287 -1.17 -1.70 -7.36
N PRO A 288 -1.49 -1.76 -8.66
CA PRO A 288 -0.64 -2.42 -9.64
C PRO A 288 0.79 -1.91 -9.66
N HIS A 289 1.73 -2.79 -9.34
CA HIS A 289 3.17 -2.52 -9.36
C HIS A 289 3.97 -3.81 -9.53
N LEU A 290 5.24 -3.70 -9.89
CA LEU A 290 6.17 -4.81 -9.84
C LEU A 290 6.95 -4.77 -8.52
N HIS A 291 6.79 -5.81 -7.70
CA HIS A 291 7.75 -6.09 -6.64
C HIS A 291 8.87 -6.95 -7.21
N TYR A 292 10.10 -6.46 -7.11
CA TYR A 292 11.32 -7.16 -7.51
C TYR A 292 12.28 -7.29 -6.35
N GLN A 293 12.84 -8.49 -6.16
CA GLN A 293 13.99 -8.67 -5.26
C GLN A 293 14.98 -9.70 -5.81
N LEU A 294 16.24 -9.53 -5.48
CA LEU A 294 17.25 -10.56 -5.57
C LEU A 294 17.44 -11.19 -4.19
N GLN A 295 17.56 -12.52 -4.10
CA GLN A 295 17.71 -13.24 -2.82
C GLN A 295 18.71 -14.40 -2.93
N ALA A 296 19.24 -14.82 -1.77
CA ALA A 296 20.17 -15.93 -1.66
C ALA A 296 19.42 -17.25 -1.37
N GLY A 297 18.67 -17.75 -2.33
CA GLY A 297 17.95 -19.03 -2.21
C GLY A 297 16.66 -19.09 -3.00
N PRO A 298 16.13 -20.29 -3.28
CA PRO A 298 15.01 -20.48 -4.18
C PRO A 298 13.65 -20.19 -3.55
N VAL A 299 13.54 -20.06 -2.24
CA VAL A 299 12.26 -19.94 -1.52
C VAL A 299 12.05 -18.52 -1.02
N PHE A 300 10.96 -17.88 -1.43
CA PHE A 300 10.63 -16.54 -0.97
C PHE A 300 10.49 -16.48 0.56
N GLY A 301 11.12 -15.46 1.17
CA GLY A 301 11.06 -15.22 2.61
C GLY A 301 11.97 -16.16 3.46
N VAL A 302 12.70 -17.07 2.81
CA VAL A 302 13.71 -17.91 3.48
C VAL A 302 15.08 -17.43 3.06
N GLY A 303 15.91 -17.06 4.05
CA GLY A 303 17.22 -16.44 3.81
C GLY A 303 17.16 -14.91 3.73
N GLU A 304 18.23 -14.32 3.23
CA GLU A 304 18.37 -12.87 3.10
C GLU A 304 18.19 -12.40 1.66
N ALA A 305 17.65 -11.19 1.50
CA ALA A 305 17.70 -10.49 0.23
C ALA A 305 19.14 -10.04 -0.07
N LEU A 306 19.45 -9.96 -1.36
CA LEU A 306 20.72 -9.48 -1.90
C LEU A 306 20.54 -8.11 -2.57
N PRO A 307 21.53 -7.20 -2.49
CA PRO A 307 21.51 -5.98 -3.31
C PRO A 307 21.40 -6.35 -4.80
N ALA A 308 20.43 -5.75 -5.50
CA ALA A 308 20.22 -5.98 -6.93
C ALA A 308 20.87 -4.85 -7.75
N GLN A 309 22.05 -5.11 -8.31
CA GLN A 309 22.75 -4.13 -9.14
C GLN A 309 22.46 -4.40 -10.61
N PHE A 310 21.62 -3.54 -11.20
CA PHE A 310 21.29 -3.60 -12.62
C PHE A 310 22.37 -2.95 -13.49
N SER A 311 22.54 -3.46 -14.70
CA SER A 311 23.56 -3.00 -15.65
C SER A 311 22.92 -2.24 -16.81
N GLY A 312 23.54 -1.13 -17.23
CA GLY A 312 23.21 -0.43 -18.47
C GLY A 312 21.79 0.14 -18.48
N TYR A 313 21.46 0.98 -17.52
CA TYR A 313 20.18 1.68 -17.47
C TYR A 313 20.35 3.20 -17.36
N VAL A 314 19.25 3.93 -17.48
CA VAL A 314 19.20 5.39 -17.28
C VAL A 314 18.38 5.65 -16.03
N ALA A 315 18.90 6.45 -15.10
CA ALA A 315 18.18 6.94 -13.91
C ALA A 315 18.13 8.48 -13.98
N ASP A 316 16.93 9.06 -13.92
CA ASP A 316 16.70 10.52 -13.99
C ASP A 316 17.43 11.19 -15.15
N GLY A 317 17.45 10.53 -16.31
CA GLY A 317 18.14 11.01 -17.51
C GLY A 317 19.65 10.73 -17.55
N GLN A 318 20.26 10.22 -16.46
CA GLN A 318 21.69 9.95 -16.39
C GLN A 318 21.99 8.47 -16.67
N PRO A 319 22.95 8.14 -17.52
CA PRO A 319 23.34 6.76 -17.79
C PRO A 319 24.06 6.16 -16.57
N ILE A 320 23.60 4.98 -16.17
CA ILE A 320 24.18 4.19 -15.07
C ILE A 320 24.75 2.90 -15.67
N ALA A 321 26.07 2.75 -15.56
CA ALA A 321 26.74 1.53 -16.06
C ALA A 321 26.34 0.30 -15.24
N ARG A 322 26.28 0.46 -13.91
CA ARG A 322 25.82 -0.54 -12.96
C ARG A 322 25.44 0.13 -11.65
N GLY A 323 24.30 -0.25 -11.04
CA GLY A 323 23.87 0.36 -9.80
C GLY A 323 22.57 -0.21 -9.25
N GLU A 324 22.25 0.17 -8.01
CA GLU A 324 21.01 -0.13 -7.34
C GLU A 324 20.04 1.04 -7.55
N PRO A 325 18.84 0.84 -8.10
CA PRO A 325 17.81 1.87 -8.13
C PRO A 325 17.39 2.29 -6.73
N VAL A 326 17.19 3.60 -6.52
CA VAL A 326 16.75 4.13 -5.22
C VAL A 326 15.45 4.91 -5.34
N LYS A 327 14.71 4.99 -4.24
CA LYS A 327 13.44 5.70 -4.13
C LYS A 327 13.48 7.08 -4.79
N GLY A 328 12.46 7.37 -5.57
CA GLY A 328 12.29 8.65 -6.25
C GLY A 328 12.84 8.68 -7.68
N GLN A 329 13.67 7.72 -8.06
CA GLN A 329 14.26 7.69 -9.41
C GLN A 329 13.24 7.23 -10.47
N ARG A 330 13.33 7.81 -11.66
CA ARG A 330 12.75 7.29 -12.90
C ARG A 330 13.82 6.50 -13.62
N ILE A 331 13.56 5.21 -13.84
CA ILE A 331 14.53 4.29 -14.42
C ILE A 331 13.99 3.66 -15.70
N ARG A 332 14.84 3.49 -16.69
CA ARG A 332 14.52 2.80 -17.94
C ARG A 332 15.74 2.10 -18.51
N PRO A 333 15.59 1.06 -19.32
CA PRO A 333 16.71 0.44 -20.02
C PRO A 333 17.47 1.49 -20.88
N ALA A 334 18.79 1.43 -20.88
CA ALA A 334 19.55 2.18 -21.85
C ALA A 334 19.23 1.58 -23.22
N ARG A 335 18.68 2.36 -24.16
CA ARG A 335 18.53 1.92 -25.53
C ARG A 335 19.92 1.60 -26.08
N VAL A 336 20.19 0.32 -26.34
CA VAL A 336 21.37 -0.03 -27.13
C VAL A 336 21.12 0.57 -28.52
N PRO A 337 21.99 1.40 -29.07
CA PRO A 337 21.88 1.83 -30.45
C PRO A 337 21.86 0.55 -31.32
N GLN A 338 20.76 0.31 -32.02
CA GLN A 338 20.79 -0.72 -33.05
C GLN A 338 21.89 -0.31 -34.04
N ALA A 339 22.91 -1.14 -34.14
CA ALA A 339 23.90 -0.98 -35.21
C ALA A 339 23.13 -0.98 -36.54
N LYS A 340 23.25 0.14 -37.28
CA LYS A 340 22.69 0.28 -38.63
C LYS A 340 23.38 -0.67 -39.58
#